data_e9265732e55438ec430041ca142358de
#
_entry.id   e9265732e55438ec430041ca142358de
#
_cell.length_a   1.000
_cell.length_b   1.000
_cell.length_c   1.000
_cell.angle_alpha   90.00
_cell.angle_beta   90.00
_cell.angle_gamma   90.00
#
_symmetry.space_group_name_H-M   'P 1'
#
loop_
_entity.id
_entity.type
_entity.pdbx_description
1 polymer ?
#
loop_
_entity_poly.entity_id
_entity_poly.type
_entity_poly.pdbx_seq_one_letter_code
_entity_poly.pdbx_strand_id
1 'polypeptide(L)'
;AETEPEAPEAAEQETVLAEPEQMNFDPTADQPEPLRYVGEVFRTYILAERGDELCLIDKHAAHERQLYEKLAANYGNVPSQMLLEPAAIDLAAEEKQALLDNIPLLENAGLEIADFGGNTVVLRAVPADVEPQNAESLLVEIANKLLKGGHDALNEHTEWVLHSISCRA
;
A
#
# COMPACT_ATOMS: atom_id res chain seq x y z
N ALA A 1 -51.19 76.05 7.72
CA ALA A 1 -51.83 74.80 8.02
C ALA A 1 -50.95 73.71 7.35
N GLU A 2 -50.06 73.15 8.12
CA GLU A 2 -49.17 72.06 7.72
C GLU A 2 -49.79 70.75 8.17
N THR A 3 -49.94 69.87 7.23
CA THR A 3 -50.35 68.50 7.44
C THR A 3 -49.12 67.60 7.50
N GLU A 4 -48.91 67.00 8.62
CA GLU A 4 -47.89 66.01 8.90
C GLU A 4 -48.30 64.65 8.25
N PRO A 5 -47.41 63.91 7.57
CA PRO A 5 -47.75 62.62 7.06
C PRO A 5 -47.42 61.53 8.10
N GLU A 6 -48.44 60.69 8.31
CA GLU A 6 -48.49 59.50 9.12
C GLU A 6 -47.51 58.43 8.59
N ALA A 7 -46.67 57.88 9.50
CA ALA A 7 -45.76 56.76 9.18
C ALA A 7 -46.48 55.41 9.15
N PRO A 8 -46.15 54.51 8.22
CA PRO A 8 -46.75 53.19 8.21
C PRO A 8 -46.11 52.29 9.26
N GLU A 9 -46.96 51.59 9.99
CA GLU A 9 -46.73 50.57 10.96
C GLU A 9 -45.99 49.36 10.35
N ALA A 10 -44.81 49.05 10.87
CA ALA A 10 -44.01 47.92 10.46
C ALA A 10 -44.59 46.62 11.07
N ALA A 11 -45.10 45.75 10.21
CA ALA A 11 -45.48 44.40 10.59
C ALA A 11 -44.26 43.58 10.96
N GLU A 12 -44.16 43.17 12.23
CA GLU A 12 -43.20 42.19 12.71
C GLU A 12 -43.48 40.84 12.07
N GLN A 13 -42.62 40.41 11.14
CA GLN A 13 -42.59 39.03 10.67
C GLN A 13 -41.80 38.18 11.71
N GLU A 14 -42.55 37.37 12.46
CA GLU A 14 -41.98 36.28 13.22
C GLU A 14 -41.26 35.30 12.31
N THR A 15 -39.92 35.33 12.30
CA THR A 15 -39.11 34.31 11.68
C THR A 15 -39.16 33.05 12.56
N VAL A 16 -39.98 32.11 12.15
CA VAL A 16 -39.95 30.74 12.69
C VAL A 16 -38.61 30.13 12.34
N LEU A 17 -37.72 30.06 13.32
CA LEU A 17 -36.49 29.30 13.22
C LEU A 17 -36.86 27.83 13.08
N ALA A 18 -36.65 27.26 11.88
CA ALA A 18 -36.74 25.83 11.66
C ALA A 18 -35.72 25.13 12.60
N GLU A 19 -36.23 24.23 13.44
CA GLU A 19 -35.37 23.35 14.22
C GLU A 19 -34.45 22.56 13.26
N PRO A 20 -33.15 22.40 13.59
CA PRO A 20 -32.25 21.61 12.77
C PRO A 20 -32.72 20.15 12.78
N GLU A 21 -33.03 19.62 11.61
CA GLU A 21 -33.28 18.17 11.44
C GLU A 21 -32.07 17.42 11.99
N GLN A 22 -32.28 16.68 13.06
CA GLN A 22 -31.30 15.74 13.59
C GLN A 22 -31.07 14.65 12.51
N MET A 23 -29.98 14.73 11.80
CA MET A 23 -29.52 13.61 10.98
C MET A 23 -29.28 12.42 11.91
N ASN A 24 -30.18 11.45 11.86
CA ASN A 24 -29.95 10.15 12.48
C ASN A 24 -28.78 9.49 11.78
N PHE A 25 -27.58 9.59 12.36
CA PHE A 25 -26.42 8.83 11.96
C PHE A 25 -26.66 7.38 12.41
N ASP A 26 -27.06 6.53 11.47
CA ASP A 26 -27.12 5.09 11.69
C ASP A 26 -25.68 4.53 11.47
N PRO A 27 -24.96 4.16 12.53
CA PRO A 27 -23.60 3.66 12.42
C PRO A 27 -23.53 2.29 11.71
N THR A 28 -24.67 1.68 11.40
CA THR A 28 -24.74 0.38 10.72
C THR A 28 -25.01 0.51 9.22
N ALA A 29 -25.41 1.69 8.73
CA ALA A 29 -25.80 1.91 7.34
C ALA A 29 -24.65 1.85 6.31
N ASP A 30 -23.40 1.84 6.78
CA ASP A 30 -22.19 1.87 5.93
C ASP A 30 -21.24 0.69 6.18
N GLN A 31 -21.69 -0.36 6.87
CA GLN A 31 -20.90 -1.57 7.00
C GLN A 31 -21.14 -2.47 5.79
N PRO A 32 -20.08 -2.79 5.02
CA PRO A 32 -20.23 -3.71 3.91
C PRO A 32 -20.76 -5.06 4.40
N GLU A 33 -21.76 -5.60 3.71
CA GLU A 33 -22.29 -6.92 4.04
C GLU A 33 -21.15 -7.95 4.12
N PRO A 34 -21.20 -8.87 5.11
CA PRO A 34 -20.14 -9.83 5.30
C PRO A 34 -20.06 -10.81 4.11
N LEU A 35 -18.84 -11.10 3.67
CA LEU A 35 -18.60 -12.12 2.65
C LEU A 35 -18.93 -13.51 3.22
N ARG A 36 -19.82 -14.24 2.54
CA ARG A 36 -20.12 -15.63 2.84
C ARG A 36 -19.32 -16.55 1.92
N TYR A 37 -18.41 -17.33 2.49
CA TYR A 37 -17.66 -18.32 1.73
C TYR A 37 -18.59 -19.39 1.13
N VAL A 38 -18.44 -19.63 -0.17
CA VAL A 38 -19.21 -20.64 -0.92
C VAL A 38 -18.35 -21.86 -1.27
N GLY A 39 -17.13 -21.62 -1.73
CA GLY A 39 -16.23 -22.69 -2.13
C GLY A 39 -14.95 -22.20 -2.79
N GLU A 40 -14.17 -23.13 -3.31
CA GLU A 40 -12.94 -22.87 -4.03
C GLU A 40 -13.01 -23.50 -5.44
N VAL A 41 -12.52 -22.76 -6.45
CA VAL A 41 -12.51 -23.19 -7.85
C VAL A 41 -11.08 -23.19 -8.36
N PHE A 42 -10.70 -24.26 -9.05
CA PHE A 42 -9.38 -24.46 -9.64
C PHE A 42 -8.21 -24.31 -8.66
N ARG A 43 -8.43 -24.41 -7.37
CA ARG A 43 -7.43 -24.18 -6.30
C ARG A 43 -6.84 -22.76 -6.29
N THR A 44 -7.35 -21.86 -7.12
CA THR A 44 -6.86 -20.51 -7.32
C THR A 44 -7.85 -19.47 -6.83
N TYR A 45 -9.14 -19.71 -7.04
CA TYR A 45 -10.19 -18.74 -6.77
C TYR A 45 -11.07 -19.14 -5.60
N ILE A 46 -11.37 -18.17 -4.73
CA ILE A 46 -12.41 -18.28 -3.71
C ILE A 46 -13.70 -17.71 -4.29
N LEU A 47 -14.79 -18.50 -4.19
CA LEU A 47 -16.15 -18.03 -4.42
C LEU A 47 -16.74 -17.58 -3.10
N ALA A 48 -17.24 -16.37 -3.05
CA ALA A 48 -17.96 -15.83 -1.91
C ALA A 48 -19.20 -15.05 -2.38
N GLU A 49 -20.20 -14.95 -1.53
CA GLU A 49 -21.40 -14.14 -1.75
C GLU A 49 -21.39 -12.96 -0.81
N ARG A 50 -21.88 -11.82 -1.30
CA ARG A 50 -22.11 -10.63 -0.51
C ARG A 50 -23.45 -10.03 -0.96
N GLY A 51 -24.49 -10.18 -0.15
CA GLY A 51 -25.84 -9.87 -0.56
C GLY A 51 -26.24 -10.66 -1.81
N ASP A 52 -26.64 -9.97 -2.86
CA ASP A 52 -27.02 -10.56 -4.16
C ASP A 52 -25.84 -10.66 -5.15
N GLU A 53 -24.61 -10.35 -4.71
CA GLU A 53 -23.42 -10.38 -5.54
C GLU A 53 -22.61 -11.66 -5.36
N LEU A 54 -22.13 -12.23 -6.47
CA LEU A 54 -21.12 -13.27 -6.48
C LEU A 54 -19.72 -12.65 -6.59
N CYS A 55 -18.88 -12.86 -5.59
CA CYS A 55 -17.50 -12.42 -5.57
C CYS A 55 -16.57 -13.56 -5.95
N LEU A 56 -15.73 -13.34 -6.95
CA LEU A 56 -14.64 -14.22 -7.33
C LEU A 56 -13.32 -13.58 -6.89
N ILE A 57 -12.62 -14.21 -5.96
CA ILE A 57 -11.40 -13.67 -5.37
C ILE A 57 -10.22 -14.54 -5.81
N ASP A 58 -9.27 -13.96 -6.55
CA ASP A 58 -8.00 -14.61 -6.83
C ASP A 58 -7.17 -14.63 -5.55
N LYS A 59 -6.83 -15.83 -5.06
CA LYS A 59 -6.08 -16.01 -3.80
C LYS A 59 -4.68 -15.41 -3.87
N HIS A 60 -4.04 -15.53 -5.03
CA HIS A 60 -2.69 -15.03 -5.24
C HIS A 60 -2.67 -13.51 -5.23
N ALA A 61 -3.51 -12.90 -6.04
CA ALA A 61 -3.63 -11.44 -6.08
C ALA A 61 -4.08 -10.84 -4.73
N ALA A 62 -4.97 -11.52 -4.01
CA ALA A 62 -5.40 -11.10 -2.68
C ALA A 62 -4.26 -11.18 -1.64
N HIS A 63 -3.44 -12.24 -1.71
CA HIS A 63 -2.28 -12.40 -0.84
C HIS A 63 -1.21 -11.32 -1.13
N GLU A 64 -0.86 -11.13 -2.39
CA GLU A 64 0.08 -10.07 -2.81
C GLU A 64 -0.40 -8.68 -2.34
N ARG A 65 -1.68 -8.39 -2.51
CA ARG A 65 -2.27 -7.11 -2.08
C ARG A 65 -2.18 -6.92 -0.57
N GLN A 66 -2.54 -7.95 0.20
CA GLN A 66 -2.47 -7.92 1.66
C GLN A 66 -1.03 -7.69 2.14
N LEU A 67 -0.08 -8.37 1.52
CA LEU A 67 1.33 -8.23 1.86
C LEU A 67 1.88 -6.86 1.49
N TYR A 68 1.52 -6.36 0.30
CA TYR A 68 1.88 -5.00 -0.10
C TYR A 68 1.37 -3.96 0.91
N GLU A 69 0.11 -4.04 1.32
CA GLU A 69 -0.47 -3.12 2.31
C GLU A 69 0.23 -3.21 3.67
N LYS A 70 0.58 -4.44 4.10
CA LYS A 70 1.36 -4.68 5.32
C LYS A 70 2.74 -4.03 5.25
N LEU A 71 3.45 -4.21 4.14
CA LEU A 71 4.78 -3.63 3.91
C LEU A 71 4.72 -2.11 3.85
N ALA A 72 3.75 -1.56 3.11
CA ALA A 72 3.55 -0.12 2.99
C ALA A 72 3.24 0.55 4.34
N ALA A 73 2.37 -0.08 5.15
CA ALA A 73 2.04 0.41 6.50
C ALA A 73 3.22 0.37 7.47
N ASN A 74 4.18 -0.53 7.26
CA ASN A 74 5.38 -0.70 8.10
C ASN A 74 6.65 -0.17 7.45
N TYR A 75 6.57 0.55 6.35
CA TYR A 75 7.75 1.09 5.66
C TYR A 75 8.61 1.92 6.61
N GLY A 76 9.92 1.64 6.64
CA GLY A 76 10.86 2.19 7.63
C GLY A 76 10.99 1.36 8.91
N ASN A 77 10.12 0.36 9.13
CA ASN A 77 10.19 -0.57 10.26
C ASN A 77 9.66 -1.97 9.85
N VAL A 78 9.95 -2.37 8.63
CA VAL A 78 9.57 -3.69 8.11
C VAL A 78 10.33 -4.77 8.87
N PRO A 79 9.65 -5.76 9.48
CA PRO A 79 10.31 -6.90 10.10
C PRO A 79 11.17 -7.64 9.08
N SER A 80 12.45 -7.84 9.40
CA SER A 80 13.40 -8.55 8.53
C SER A 80 13.99 -9.77 9.23
N GLN A 81 14.45 -10.73 8.44
CA GLN A 81 15.17 -11.92 8.88
C GLN A 81 16.56 -11.93 8.28
N MET A 82 17.55 -12.22 9.14
CA MET A 82 18.91 -12.47 8.70
C MET A 82 18.99 -13.78 7.90
N LEU A 83 19.68 -13.74 6.77
CA LEU A 83 20.01 -14.96 6.04
C LEU A 83 21.04 -15.76 6.83
N LEU A 84 20.84 -17.07 6.96
CA LEU A 84 21.78 -17.96 7.64
C LEU A 84 23.16 -17.93 6.95
N GLU A 85 23.15 -17.91 5.63
CA GLU A 85 24.29 -17.66 4.77
C GLU A 85 24.02 -16.40 3.94
N PRO A 86 24.80 -15.32 4.12
CA PRO A 86 24.67 -14.14 3.27
C PRO A 86 24.88 -14.49 1.80
N ALA A 87 23.99 -14.03 0.94
CA ALA A 87 24.04 -14.31 -0.48
C ALA A 87 24.93 -13.29 -1.20
N ALA A 88 26.03 -13.76 -1.82
CA ALA A 88 26.88 -12.95 -2.68
C ALA A 88 26.33 -13.00 -4.11
N ILE A 89 25.90 -11.84 -4.63
CA ILE A 89 25.20 -11.73 -5.91
C ILE A 89 26.03 -10.88 -6.86
N ASP A 90 26.38 -11.45 -8.00
CA ASP A 90 27.10 -10.76 -9.07
C ASP A 90 26.10 -10.05 -9.98
N LEU A 91 26.30 -8.77 -10.20
CA LEU A 91 25.42 -7.89 -10.96
C LEU A 91 26.20 -7.16 -12.07
N ALA A 92 25.50 -6.58 -13.02
CA ALA A 92 26.12 -5.58 -13.89
C ALA A 92 26.52 -4.34 -13.05
N ALA A 93 27.58 -3.64 -13.47
CA ALA A 93 28.08 -2.49 -12.72
C ALA A 93 27.00 -1.41 -12.49
N GLU A 94 26.13 -1.21 -13.46
CA GLU A 94 25.01 -0.25 -13.41
C GLU A 94 23.91 -0.71 -12.44
N GLU A 95 23.59 -2.00 -12.42
CA GLU A 95 22.63 -2.60 -11.49
C GLU A 95 23.11 -2.50 -10.04
N LYS A 96 24.39 -2.83 -9.83
CA LYS A 96 25.03 -2.67 -8.52
C LYS A 96 24.96 -1.23 -8.05
N GLN A 97 25.33 -0.28 -8.90
CA GLN A 97 25.32 1.14 -8.56
C GLN A 97 23.89 1.60 -8.21
N ALA A 98 22.89 1.17 -8.98
CA ALA A 98 21.49 1.50 -8.69
C ALA A 98 21.05 0.99 -7.31
N LEU A 99 21.48 -0.19 -6.87
CA LEU A 99 21.20 -0.68 -5.52
C LEU A 99 21.92 0.14 -4.44
N LEU A 100 23.21 0.43 -4.64
CA LEU A 100 24.02 1.17 -3.65
C LEU A 100 23.54 2.62 -3.48
N ASP A 101 23.08 3.26 -4.55
CA ASP A 101 22.50 4.60 -4.50
C ASP A 101 21.14 4.65 -3.76
N ASN A 102 20.48 3.49 -3.60
CA ASN A 102 19.17 3.36 -2.98
C ASN A 102 19.20 2.53 -1.67
N ILE A 103 20.35 2.41 -0.99
CA ILE A 103 20.47 1.67 0.28
C ILE A 103 19.41 2.08 1.32
N PRO A 104 19.16 3.38 1.60
CA PRO A 104 18.16 3.76 2.59
C PRO A 104 16.74 3.29 2.25
N LEU A 105 16.41 3.25 0.96
CA LEU A 105 15.12 2.76 0.49
C LEU A 105 14.99 1.25 0.71
N LEU A 106 16.05 0.49 0.45
CA LEU A 106 16.11 -0.96 0.65
C LEU A 106 16.04 -1.33 2.13
N GLU A 107 16.78 -0.63 2.99
CA GLU A 107 16.75 -0.81 4.44
C GLU A 107 15.36 -0.54 5.02
N ASN A 108 14.70 0.55 4.58
CA ASN A 108 13.33 0.85 4.98
C ASN A 108 12.32 -0.21 4.55
N ALA A 109 12.62 -0.93 3.47
CA ALA A 109 11.81 -2.05 2.99
C ALA A 109 12.21 -3.41 3.62
N GLY A 110 13.18 -3.44 4.54
CA GLY A 110 13.65 -4.63 5.26
C GLY A 110 14.71 -5.46 4.53
N LEU A 111 15.36 -4.88 3.53
CA LEU A 111 16.49 -5.51 2.81
C LEU A 111 17.81 -4.93 3.31
N GLU A 112 18.74 -5.77 3.77
CA GLU A 112 20.09 -5.34 4.17
C GLU A 112 21.12 -5.83 3.15
N ILE A 113 21.75 -4.88 2.46
CA ILE A 113 22.80 -5.15 1.48
C ILE A 113 24.12 -4.48 1.85
N ALA A 114 25.22 -5.02 1.34
CA ALA A 114 26.54 -4.39 1.47
C ALA A 114 27.35 -4.56 0.18
N ASP A 115 28.21 -3.59 -0.09
CA ASP A 115 29.21 -3.72 -1.16
C ASP A 115 30.25 -4.79 -0.79
N PHE A 116 30.50 -5.73 -1.69
CA PHE A 116 31.51 -6.78 -1.51
C PHE A 116 32.77 -6.57 -2.40
N GLY A 117 32.76 -5.50 -3.17
CA GLY A 117 33.82 -5.20 -4.15
C GLY A 117 33.51 -5.76 -5.55
N GLY A 118 34.28 -5.33 -6.54
CA GLY A 118 34.02 -5.69 -7.95
C GLY A 118 32.57 -5.39 -8.33
N ASN A 119 31.92 -6.36 -8.94
CA ASN A 119 30.49 -6.30 -9.34
C ASN A 119 29.56 -7.00 -8.34
N THR A 120 30.06 -7.42 -7.18
CA THR A 120 29.33 -8.23 -6.22
C THR A 120 28.69 -7.38 -5.12
N VAL A 121 27.47 -7.71 -4.74
CA VAL A 121 26.75 -7.21 -3.56
C VAL A 121 26.45 -8.39 -2.64
N VAL A 122 26.55 -8.20 -1.34
CA VAL A 122 26.11 -9.18 -0.35
C VAL A 122 24.76 -8.79 0.21
N LEU A 123 23.80 -9.70 0.12
CA LEU A 123 22.50 -9.60 0.78
C LEU A 123 22.56 -10.34 2.11
N ARG A 124 22.27 -9.65 3.21
CA ARG A 124 22.37 -10.16 4.58
C ARG A 124 21.03 -10.44 5.22
N ALA A 125 20.04 -9.62 4.91
CA ALA A 125 18.69 -9.76 5.45
C ALA A 125 17.65 -9.46 4.38
N VAL A 126 16.49 -10.11 4.53
CA VAL A 126 15.30 -9.92 3.69
C VAL A 126 14.08 -9.71 4.59
N PRO A 127 12.99 -9.11 4.08
CA PRO A 127 11.73 -9.05 4.82
C PRO A 127 11.32 -10.44 5.32
N ALA A 128 10.75 -10.50 6.52
CA ALA A 128 10.40 -11.76 7.18
C ALA A 128 9.40 -12.63 6.41
N ASP A 129 8.63 -12.01 5.53
CA ASP A 129 7.64 -12.69 4.67
C ASP A 129 8.28 -13.26 3.38
N VAL A 130 9.54 -12.94 3.06
CA VAL A 130 10.24 -13.44 1.87
C VAL A 130 10.96 -14.75 2.19
N GLU A 131 10.72 -15.77 1.38
CA GLU A 131 11.47 -17.02 1.51
C GLU A 131 12.95 -16.83 1.12
N PRO A 132 13.91 -17.29 1.92
CA PRO A 132 15.35 -17.11 1.67
C PRO A 132 15.81 -17.54 0.26
N GLN A 133 15.19 -18.59 -0.29
CA GLN A 133 15.50 -19.07 -1.64
C GLN A 133 15.11 -18.08 -2.77
N ASN A 134 14.20 -17.15 -2.49
CA ASN A 134 13.77 -16.13 -3.44
C ASN A 134 14.61 -14.84 -3.33
N ALA A 135 15.50 -14.74 -2.32
CA ALA A 135 16.21 -13.52 -1.98
C ALA A 135 17.10 -12.99 -3.11
N GLU A 136 17.86 -13.86 -3.78
CA GLU A 136 18.71 -13.48 -4.90
C GLU A 136 17.92 -12.94 -6.06
N SER A 137 16.90 -13.69 -6.50
CA SER A 137 16.05 -13.30 -7.64
C SER A 137 15.25 -12.03 -7.36
N LEU A 138 14.87 -11.79 -6.11
CA LEU A 138 14.24 -10.55 -5.66
C LEU A 138 15.19 -9.36 -5.82
N LEU A 139 16.44 -9.48 -5.34
CA LEU A 139 17.39 -8.38 -5.42
C LEU A 139 17.75 -8.01 -6.86
N VAL A 140 17.93 -9.02 -7.73
CA VAL A 140 18.16 -8.81 -9.16
C VAL A 140 16.98 -8.10 -9.83
N GLU A 141 15.74 -8.48 -9.49
CA GLU A 141 14.55 -7.80 -10.02
C GLU A 141 14.48 -6.34 -9.57
N ILE A 142 14.74 -6.07 -8.28
CA ILE A 142 14.77 -4.71 -7.74
C ILE A 142 15.84 -3.88 -8.43
N ALA A 143 17.06 -4.40 -8.60
CA ALA A 143 18.15 -3.73 -9.31
C ALA A 143 17.73 -3.31 -10.72
N ASN A 144 17.12 -4.22 -11.45
CA ASN A 144 16.62 -3.95 -12.81
C ASN A 144 15.51 -2.90 -12.86
N LYS A 145 14.62 -2.87 -11.87
CA LYS A 145 13.55 -1.86 -11.77
C LYS A 145 14.12 -0.48 -11.42
N LEU A 146 15.03 -0.41 -10.47
CA LEU A 146 15.71 0.83 -10.08
C LEU A 146 16.52 1.42 -11.24
N LEU A 147 17.18 0.57 -12.03
CA LEU A 147 17.95 1.00 -13.19
C LEU A 147 17.06 1.60 -14.29
N LYS A 148 15.85 1.06 -14.50
CA LYS A 148 14.91 1.52 -15.52
C LYS A 148 14.11 2.75 -15.10
N GLY A 149 13.97 2.98 -13.80
CA GLY A 149 13.31 4.14 -13.23
C GLY A 149 14.17 5.38 -13.34
N GLY A 150 13.61 6.49 -13.84
CA GLY A 150 14.31 7.78 -13.88
C GLY A 150 14.56 8.34 -12.48
N HIS A 151 15.48 9.29 -12.36
CA HIS A 151 15.96 9.89 -11.09
C HIS A 151 14.89 10.67 -10.28
N ASP A 152 13.67 10.85 -10.77
CA ASP A 152 12.71 11.83 -10.24
C ASP A 152 11.58 11.24 -9.35
N ALA A 153 11.56 9.95 -9.03
CA ALA A 153 10.39 9.34 -8.41
C ALA A 153 10.72 8.46 -7.20
N LEU A 154 11.15 9.05 -6.08
CA LEU A 154 11.36 8.34 -4.81
C LEU A 154 10.12 7.51 -4.40
N ASN A 155 8.93 8.04 -4.63
CA ASN A 155 7.67 7.34 -4.35
C ASN A 155 7.47 6.14 -5.29
N GLU A 156 7.76 6.29 -6.59
CA GLU A 156 7.66 5.18 -7.55
C GLU A 156 8.67 4.07 -7.23
N HIS A 157 9.91 4.42 -6.84
CA HIS A 157 10.91 3.44 -6.44
C HIS A 157 10.47 2.65 -5.20
N THR A 158 9.89 3.33 -4.22
CA THR A 158 9.35 2.69 -3.02
C THR A 158 8.23 1.71 -3.40
N GLU A 159 7.26 2.14 -4.20
CA GLU A 159 6.17 1.28 -4.66
C GLU A 159 6.68 0.06 -5.43
N TRP A 160 7.66 0.23 -6.31
CA TRP A 160 8.25 -0.87 -7.06
C TRP A 160 8.97 -1.89 -6.18
N VAL A 161 9.73 -1.42 -5.18
CA VAL A 161 10.41 -2.30 -4.24
C VAL A 161 9.40 -3.09 -3.41
N LEU A 162 8.40 -2.42 -2.82
CA LEU A 162 7.36 -3.08 -2.04
C LEU A 162 6.55 -4.08 -2.87
N HIS A 163 6.23 -3.73 -4.12
CA HIS A 163 5.54 -4.63 -5.03
C HIS A 163 6.40 -5.86 -5.39
N SER A 164 7.70 -5.66 -5.66
CA SER A 164 8.61 -6.80 -5.94
C SER A 164 8.72 -7.74 -4.75
N ILE A 165 8.73 -7.21 -3.52
CA ILE A 165 8.74 -8.01 -2.30
C ILE A 165 7.42 -8.78 -2.18
N SER A 166 6.27 -8.13 -2.35
CA SER A 166 4.96 -8.77 -2.18
C SER A 166 4.70 -9.90 -3.19
N CYS A 167 5.25 -9.81 -4.40
CA CYS A 167 5.15 -10.86 -5.42
C CYS A 167 6.09 -12.06 -5.18
N ARG A 168 7.05 -11.97 -4.24
CA ARG A 168 8.08 -12.99 -3.99
C ARG A 168 8.02 -13.61 -2.60
N ALA A 169 7.06 -13.18 -1.81
CA ALA A 169 6.83 -13.66 -0.45
C ALA A 169 5.86 -14.85 -0.36
#